data_08baf3dafbf9d684aac27c504c2715d6
#
_entry.id   08baf3dafbf9d684aac27c504c2715d6
#
_cell.length_a   1.000
_cell.length_b   1.000
_cell.length_c   1.000
_cell.angle_alpha   90.00
_cell.angle_beta   90.00
_cell.angle_gamma   90.00
#
_symmetry.space_group_name_H-M   'P 1'
#
loop_
_entity.id
_entity.type
_entity.pdbx_description
1 polymer ?
#
loop_
_entity_poly.entity_id
_entity_poly.type
_entity_poly.pdbx_seq_one_letter_code
_entity_poly.pdbx_strand_id
1 'polypeptide(L)'
;MLTNGNTASAAELFTQTMRDYNLAKIVGTKTYGKGCMQSIFTLERYGIPGALKLTTRMYFSKSHHVYHGIGIEPDETVELSEEALKYNVFVLPDELDDQLQKALQILK
;
A
#
# COMPACT_ATOMS: atom_id res chain seq x y z
N MET A 1 -6.32 3.48 -9.09
CA MET A 1 -5.36 3.73 -7.98
C MET A 1 -4.01 3.16 -8.39
N LEU A 2 -2.92 3.90 -8.12
CA LEU A 2 -1.57 3.41 -8.36
C LEU A 2 -0.99 2.81 -7.08
N THR A 3 -0.34 1.66 -7.18
CA THR A 3 0.32 0.97 -6.06
C THR A 3 1.70 0.45 -6.44
N ASN A 4 2.57 0.32 -5.47
CA ASN A 4 3.87 -0.33 -5.61
C ASN A 4 4.32 -0.95 -4.28
N GLY A 5 5.51 -1.55 -4.25
CA GLY A 5 6.08 -2.19 -3.08
C GLY A 5 6.27 -1.28 -1.85
N ASN A 6 6.19 0.04 -2.01
CA ASN A 6 6.23 1.02 -0.91
C ASN A 6 4.82 1.39 -0.39
N THR A 7 3.76 0.97 -1.09
CA THR A 7 2.38 1.12 -0.62
C THR A 7 2.16 0.21 0.57
N ALA A 8 1.98 0.77 1.77
CA ALA A 8 1.97 0.00 3.01
C ALA A 8 0.90 0.46 4.01
N SER A 9 0.49 -0.45 4.91
CA SER A 9 -0.32 -0.17 6.11
C SER A 9 -1.67 0.48 5.77
N ALA A 10 -1.92 1.73 6.23
CA ALA A 10 -3.18 2.44 5.99
C ALA A 10 -3.48 2.62 4.50
N ALA A 11 -2.45 2.79 3.66
CA ALA A 11 -2.61 2.87 2.21
C ALA A 11 -3.11 1.54 1.64
N GLU A 12 -2.65 0.40 2.17
CA GLU A 12 -3.13 -0.93 1.77
C GLU A 12 -4.58 -1.16 2.22
N LEU A 13 -4.90 -0.75 3.46
CA LEU A 13 -6.28 -0.83 3.96
C LEU A 13 -7.23 -0.03 3.06
N PHE A 14 -6.85 1.17 2.69
CA PHE A 14 -7.62 2.01 1.78
C PHE A 14 -7.75 1.35 0.39
N THR A 15 -6.63 0.88 -0.17
CA THR A 15 -6.60 0.20 -1.47
C THR A 15 -7.52 -1.02 -1.50
N GLN A 16 -7.42 -1.89 -0.50
CA GLN A 16 -8.26 -3.08 -0.42
C GLN A 16 -9.74 -2.72 -0.22
N THR A 17 -10.02 -1.70 0.58
CA THR A 17 -11.41 -1.21 0.77
C THR A 17 -12.01 -0.73 -0.54
N MET A 18 -11.29 0.08 -1.30
CA MET A 18 -11.74 0.58 -2.60
C MET A 18 -12.02 -0.57 -3.59
N ARG A 19 -11.17 -1.60 -3.58
CA ARG A 19 -11.38 -2.82 -4.37
C ARG A 19 -12.64 -3.58 -3.92
N ASP A 20 -12.77 -3.86 -2.63
CA ASP A 20 -13.88 -4.66 -2.08
C ASP A 20 -15.26 -4.05 -2.34
N TYR A 21 -15.31 -2.73 -2.52
CA TYR A 21 -16.52 -2.00 -2.88
C TYR A 21 -16.63 -1.69 -4.39
N ASN A 22 -15.72 -2.19 -5.22
CA ASN A 22 -15.65 -1.96 -6.66
C ASN A 22 -15.59 -0.46 -7.03
N LEU A 23 -14.94 0.35 -6.20
CA LEU A 23 -14.83 1.80 -6.38
C LEU A 23 -13.57 2.21 -7.14
N ALA A 24 -12.58 1.31 -7.27
CA ALA A 24 -11.36 1.59 -8.01
C ALA A 24 -10.76 0.34 -8.61
N LYS A 25 -10.09 0.51 -9.76
CA LYS A 25 -9.11 -0.42 -10.32
C LYS A 25 -7.73 -0.11 -9.73
N ILE A 26 -6.95 -1.16 -9.46
CA ILE A 26 -5.59 -1.06 -8.92
C ILE A 26 -4.61 -1.36 -10.04
N VAL A 27 -3.69 -0.43 -10.28
CA VAL A 27 -2.68 -0.51 -11.34
C VAL A 27 -1.30 -0.33 -10.72
N GLY A 28 -0.32 -1.07 -11.17
CA GLY A 28 1.05 -0.96 -10.71
C GLY A 28 1.64 -2.28 -10.27
N THR A 29 2.32 -2.30 -9.15
CA THR A 29 2.91 -3.52 -8.61
C THR A 29 2.36 -3.87 -7.24
N LYS A 30 2.66 -5.09 -6.80
CA LYS A 30 2.25 -5.65 -5.51
C LYS A 30 2.65 -4.74 -4.36
N THR A 31 1.76 -4.58 -3.38
CA THR A 31 2.01 -3.76 -2.19
C THR A 31 2.89 -4.46 -1.15
N TYR A 32 3.28 -3.73 -0.11
CA TYR A 32 4.22 -4.17 0.92
C TYR A 32 3.73 -5.36 1.76
N GLY A 33 2.45 -5.37 2.15
CA GLY A 33 1.89 -6.43 2.98
C GLY A 33 1.91 -6.14 4.49
N LYS A 34 1.65 -4.90 4.92
CA LYS A 34 1.53 -4.56 6.34
C LYS A 34 0.07 -4.45 6.79
N GLY A 35 -0.60 -5.57 6.97
CA GLY A 35 -1.99 -5.66 7.41
C GLY A 35 -2.18 -5.72 8.92
N CYS A 36 -1.34 -5.04 9.72
CA CYS A 36 -1.42 -5.05 11.18
C CYS A 36 -1.33 -3.65 11.79
N MET A 37 -1.92 -3.51 12.99
CA MET A 37 -1.83 -2.31 13.81
C MET A 37 -0.94 -2.56 15.04
N GLN A 38 -0.14 -1.56 15.37
CA GLN A 38 0.70 -1.56 16.55
C GLN A 38 0.21 -0.52 17.55
N SER A 39 0.19 -0.91 18.83
CA SER A 39 -0.09 -0.01 19.94
C SER A 39 1.19 0.30 20.71
N ILE A 40 1.30 1.53 21.18
CA ILE A 40 2.43 1.99 22.00
C ILE A 40 1.90 2.15 23.45
N PHE A 41 2.55 1.47 24.37
CA PHE A 41 2.25 1.52 25.80
C PHE A 41 3.40 2.21 26.50
N THR A 42 3.17 3.41 27.04
CA THR A 42 4.17 4.13 27.83
C THR A 42 4.37 3.44 29.18
N LEU A 43 5.61 3.30 29.61
CA LEU A 43 5.97 2.64 30.86
C LEU A 43 6.22 3.62 31.99
N GLU A 44 6.11 4.92 31.74
CA GLU A 44 6.36 6.00 32.69
C GLU A 44 5.52 5.89 33.96
N ARG A 45 4.25 5.46 33.84
CA ARG A 45 3.37 5.22 34.98
C ARG A 45 3.89 4.12 35.93
N TYR A 46 4.83 3.33 35.51
CA TYR A 46 5.50 2.30 36.32
C TYR A 46 6.90 2.72 36.77
N GLY A 47 7.28 4.00 36.55
CA GLY A 47 8.62 4.50 36.85
C GLY A 47 9.71 4.03 35.90
N ILE A 48 9.34 3.47 34.77
CA ILE A 48 10.30 2.95 33.78
C ILE A 48 10.35 3.92 32.59
N PRO A 49 11.51 4.53 32.27
CA PRO A 49 11.65 5.35 31.07
C PRO A 49 11.46 4.51 29.80
N GLY A 50 10.60 4.98 28.89
CA GLY A 50 10.40 4.34 27.59
C GLY A 50 8.99 3.84 27.33
N ALA A 51 8.86 3.10 26.22
CA ALA A 51 7.58 2.57 25.78
C ALA A 51 7.74 1.19 25.14
N LEU A 52 6.69 0.39 25.21
CA LEU A 52 6.56 -0.91 24.58
C LEU A 52 5.67 -0.77 23.34
N LYS A 53 6.18 -1.18 22.16
CA LYS A 53 5.44 -1.22 20.90
C LYS A 53 5.05 -2.67 20.59
N LEU A 54 3.76 -2.95 20.57
CA LEU A 54 3.25 -4.30 20.33
C LEU A 54 2.27 -4.31 19.14
N THR A 55 2.33 -5.36 18.35
CA THR A 55 1.27 -5.66 17.38
C THR A 55 0.06 -6.20 18.13
N THR A 56 -1.05 -5.45 18.07
CA THR A 56 -2.24 -5.74 18.86
C THR A 56 -3.46 -6.10 18.04
N ARG A 57 -3.46 -5.79 16.74
CA ARG A 57 -4.60 -6.04 15.85
C ARG A 57 -4.13 -6.38 14.46
N MET A 58 -4.96 -7.16 13.76
CA MET A 58 -4.86 -7.43 12.33
C MET A 58 -6.00 -6.74 11.60
N TYR A 59 -5.72 -6.26 10.39
CA TYR A 59 -6.77 -5.76 9.49
C TYR A 59 -7.35 -6.91 8.68
N PHE A 60 -8.66 -6.90 8.54
CA PHE A 60 -9.39 -7.74 7.62
C PHE A 60 -10.19 -6.85 6.67
N SER A 61 -10.17 -7.17 5.41
CA SER A 61 -11.02 -6.52 4.44
C SER A 61 -12.47 -7.02 4.52
N LYS A 62 -13.39 -6.36 3.83
CA LYS A 62 -14.78 -6.82 3.72
C LYS A 62 -14.87 -8.22 3.11
N SER A 63 -14.01 -8.53 2.16
CA SER A 63 -13.90 -9.87 1.55
C SER A 63 -13.14 -10.88 2.42
N HIS A 64 -12.78 -10.54 3.66
CA HIS A 64 -11.93 -11.32 4.56
C HIS A 64 -10.55 -11.65 3.98
N HIS A 65 -10.09 -10.89 3.00
CA HIS A 65 -8.76 -11.08 2.44
C HIS A 65 -7.67 -10.64 3.42
N VAL A 66 -6.77 -11.55 3.75
CA VAL A 66 -5.62 -11.28 4.62
C VAL A 66 -4.42 -10.96 3.74
N TYR A 67 -4.02 -9.70 3.74
CA TYR A 67 -2.86 -9.23 2.97
C TYR A 67 -1.59 -9.05 3.82
N HIS A 68 -1.66 -9.29 5.13
CA HIS A 68 -0.48 -9.20 6.00
C HIS A 68 0.56 -10.27 5.65
N GLY A 69 1.79 -9.85 5.40
CA GLY A 69 2.90 -10.70 4.95
C GLY A 69 2.79 -11.15 3.48
N ILE A 70 1.74 -10.76 2.78
CA ILE A 70 1.47 -11.16 1.38
C ILE A 70 1.53 -9.96 0.45
N GLY A 71 0.88 -8.85 0.81
CA GLY A 71 0.60 -7.70 -0.05
C GLY A 71 -0.69 -7.86 -0.85
N ILE A 72 -1.06 -6.79 -1.54
CA ILE A 72 -2.22 -6.71 -2.41
C ILE A 72 -1.72 -6.73 -3.86
N GLU A 73 -2.13 -7.72 -4.62
CA GLU A 73 -1.85 -7.77 -6.06
C GLU A 73 -2.70 -6.73 -6.80
N PRO A 74 -2.15 -5.98 -7.75
CA PRO A 74 -2.93 -5.08 -8.57
C PRO A 74 -3.87 -5.84 -9.51
N ASP A 75 -4.90 -5.16 -10.01
CA ASP A 75 -5.77 -5.70 -11.08
C ASP A 75 -5.05 -5.69 -12.43
N GLU A 76 -4.16 -4.73 -12.62
CA GLU A 76 -3.29 -4.59 -13.79
C GLU A 76 -1.84 -4.42 -13.31
N THR A 77 -1.02 -5.45 -13.53
CA THR A 77 0.40 -5.37 -13.19
C THR A 77 1.15 -4.57 -14.24
N VAL A 78 1.81 -3.49 -13.79
CA VAL A 78 2.63 -2.63 -14.64
C VAL A 78 3.91 -2.29 -13.89
N GLU A 79 5.03 -2.77 -14.41
CA GLU A 79 6.36 -2.38 -13.94
C GLU A 79 6.78 -1.05 -14.60
N LEU A 80 7.62 -0.29 -13.89
CA LEU A 80 8.25 0.88 -14.48
C LEU A 80 9.39 0.44 -15.43
N SER A 81 9.52 1.13 -16.54
CA SER A 81 10.62 0.95 -17.48
C SER A 81 11.98 1.29 -16.85
N GLU A 82 13.06 0.78 -17.42
CA GLU A 82 14.43 1.11 -16.97
C GLU A 82 14.71 2.62 -16.99
N GLU A 83 14.07 3.34 -17.90
CA GLU A 83 14.18 4.79 -17.97
C GLU A 83 13.45 5.48 -16.84
N ALA A 84 12.22 5.09 -16.55
CA ALA A 84 11.42 5.59 -15.43
C ALA A 84 12.09 5.33 -14.08
N LEU A 85 12.73 4.17 -13.90
CA LEU A 85 13.46 3.81 -12.67
C LEU A 85 14.68 4.69 -12.34
N LYS A 86 15.15 5.49 -13.30
CA LYS A 86 16.23 6.48 -13.03
C LYS A 86 15.74 7.70 -12.25
N TYR A 87 14.45 7.90 -12.17
CA TYR A 87 13.82 9.03 -11.49
C TYR A 87 13.30 8.64 -10.10
N ASN A 88 13.32 9.61 -9.19
CA ASN A 88 12.53 9.48 -7.96
C ASN A 88 11.06 9.68 -8.32
N VAL A 89 10.17 8.93 -7.67
CA VAL A 89 8.71 8.96 -7.92
C VAL A 89 8.09 10.36 -7.84
N PHE A 90 8.66 11.26 -7.03
CA PHE A 90 8.17 12.64 -6.87
C PHE A 90 8.57 13.59 -8.01
N VAL A 91 9.48 13.16 -8.88
CA VAL A 91 9.99 13.96 -10.00
C VAL A 91 9.98 13.16 -11.32
N LEU A 92 9.36 11.99 -11.32
CA LEU A 92 9.17 11.20 -12.54
C LEU A 92 8.23 11.97 -13.49
N PRO A 93 8.66 12.26 -14.73
CA PRO A 93 7.78 12.87 -15.72
C PRO A 93 6.56 11.99 -16.01
N ASP A 94 5.40 12.61 -16.13
CA ASP A 94 4.14 11.88 -16.38
C ASP A 94 4.21 11.01 -17.64
N GLU A 95 4.92 11.46 -18.68
CA GLU A 95 5.08 10.75 -19.94
C GLU A 95 5.92 9.46 -19.83
N LEU A 96 6.77 9.40 -18.81
CA LEU A 96 7.63 8.25 -18.51
C LEU A 96 7.04 7.34 -17.42
N ASP A 97 5.96 7.75 -16.76
CA ASP A 97 5.29 6.95 -15.75
C ASP A 97 4.38 5.90 -16.41
N ASP A 98 4.92 4.72 -16.67
CA ASP A 98 4.22 3.61 -17.29
C ASP A 98 2.94 3.24 -16.53
N GLN A 99 2.94 3.34 -15.20
CA GLN A 99 1.80 3.03 -14.34
C GLN A 99 0.70 4.09 -14.49
N LEU A 100 1.07 5.36 -14.50
CA LEU A 100 0.14 6.47 -14.74
C LEU A 100 -0.45 6.39 -16.14
N GLN A 101 0.37 6.17 -17.18
CA GLN A 101 -0.09 6.05 -18.55
C GLN A 101 -1.08 4.89 -18.71
N LYS A 102 -0.81 3.74 -18.10
CA LYS A 102 -1.74 2.60 -18.12
C LYS A 102 -3.05 2.94 -17.40
N ALA A 103 -2.99 3.59 -16.25
CA ALA A 103 -4.18 4.00 -15.51
C ALA A 103 -5.05 4.97 -16.32
N LEU A 104 -4.44 5.93 -17.01
CA LEU A 104 -5.17 6.87 -17.91
C LEU A 104 -5.82 6.16 -19.10
N GLN A 105 -5.21 5.09 -19.64
CA GLN A 105 -5.81 4.28 -20.69
C GLN A 105 -7.06 3.54 -20.22
N ILE A 106 -7.07 3.06 -18.98
CA ILE A 106 -8.20 2.31 -18.39
C ILE A 106 -9.38 3.23 -18.12
N LEU A 107 -9.13 4.52 -17.86
CA LEU A 107 -10.17 5.52 -17.56
C LEU A 107 -10.88 6.09 -18.80
N LYS A 108 -10.34 5.83 -19.98
CA LYS A 108 -10.96 6.23 -21.26
C LYS A 108 -12.00 5.21 -21.73
#